data_73fb82642f7ef198a570be053a6d0ea9
#
_entry.id   73fb82642f7ef198a570be053a6d0ea9
#
_cell.length_a   1.000
_cell.length_b   1.000
_cell.length_c   1.000
_cell.angle_alpha   90.00
_cell.angle_beta   90.00
_cell.angle_gamma   90.00
#
_symmetry.space_group_name_H-M   'P 1'
#
loop_
_entity.id
_entity.type
_entity.pdbx_description
1 polymer ?
#
loop_
_entity_poly.entity_id
_entity_poly.type
_entity_poly.pdbx_seq_one_letter_code
_entity_poly.pdbx_strand_id
1 'polypeptide(L)'
;FDNGRLGVFELNSGFPLWDGAISYVSGTSELENLIDSDSSPVVEGGLVYTINYQGKLNIFDIAQKRSVWSYDTSSFYSPVVMRGKLLVVEADSRIKSFSLKSLEESWTNEDYLNRGLSNAVSYKGNLIIGDFEGYMHIIDPLSGKTVGRKKLSKRPIKTIFSRSNNLYVVDE
;
A
#
# COMPACT_ATOMS: atom_id res chain seq x y z
N PHE A 1 14.57 -3.01 0.83
CA PHE A 1 15.53 -3.89 0.15
C PHE A 1 14.86 -5.21 -0.20
N ASP A 2 15.25 -5.83 -1.29
CA ASP A 2 14.69 -7.08 -1.83
C ASP A 2 14.77 -8.30 -0.89
N ASN A 3 15.51 -8.17 0.20
CA ASN A 3 15.63 -9.19 1.23
C ASN A 3 14.72 -8.95 2.46
N GLY A 4 13.68 -8.17 2.31
CA GLY A 4 12.74 -7.86 3.39
C GLY A 4 13.32 -7.03 4.53
N ARG A 5 14.34 -6.21 4.26
CA ARG A 5 14.94 -5.30 5.24
C ARG A 5 14.55 -3.85 4.97
N LEU A 6 14.36 -3.09 6.04
CA LEU A 6 14.17 -1.65 6.02
C LEU A 6 15.45 -0.97 6.51
N GLY A 7 15.97 -0.04 5.74
CA GLY A 7 17.09 0.83 6.14
C GLY A 7 16.63 2.25 6.35
N VAL A 8 17.11 2.89 7.40
CA VAL A 8 16.92 4.32 7.69
C VAL A 8 18.27 5.01 7.62
N PHE A 9 18.37 6.06 6.80
CA PHE A 9 19.61 6.77 6.55
C PHE A 9 19.44 8.27 6.83
N GLU A 10 20.50 8.92 7.26
CA GLU A 10 20.54 10.37 7.35
C GLU A 10 20.55 10.98 5.94
N LEU A 11 19.64 11.92 5.68
CA LEU A 11 19.42 12.45 4.33
C LEU A 11 20.65 13.17 3.75
N ASN A 12 21.38 13.92 4.58
CA ASN A 12 22.49 14.75 4.10
C ASN A 12 23.81 13.98 3.92
N SER A 13 24.09 13.05 4.82
CA SER A 13 25.35 12.29 4.82
C SER A 13 25.24 10.90 4.20
N GLY A 14 24.02 10.38 4.06
CA GLY A 14 23.78 8.98 3.68
C GLY A 14 24.20 7.99 4.77
N PHE A 15 24.52 8.45 5.99
CA PHE A 15 24.96 7.58 7.07
C PHE A 15 23.81 6.67 7.53
N PRO A 16 24.04 5.37 7.67
CA PRO A 16 23.01 4.44 8.15
C PRO A 16 22.73 4.72 9.63
N LEU A 17 21.49 5.07 9.92
CA LEU A 17 21.01 5.30 11.29
C LEU A 17 20.51 4.01 11.93
N TRP A 18 19.89 3.15 11.11
CA TRP A 18 19.35 1.87 11.53
C TRP A 18 19.01 1.02 10.31
N ASP A 19 19.12 -0.29 10.45
CA ASP A 19 18.53 -1.27 9.54
C ASP A 19 17.99 -2.48 10.30
N GLY A 20 16.94 -3.11 9.78
CA GLY A 20 16.33 -4.27 10.42
C GLY A 20 15.37 -5.02 9.50
N ALA A 21 15.10 -6.26 9.83
CA ALA A 21 14.11 -7.06 9.12
C ALA A 21 12.69 -6.55 9.40
N ILE A 22 11.91 -6.33 8.34
CA ILE A 22 10.49 -5.97 8.39
C ILE A 22 9.59 -7.12 7.97
N SER A 23 10.17 -8.15 7.37
CA SER A 23 9.49 -9.38 7.00
C SER A 23 10.40 -10.56 7.36
N TYR A 24 9.80 -11.56 8.00
CA TYR A 24 10.44 -12.84 8.26
C TYR A 24 9.73 -13.86 7.40
N VAL A 25 10.44 -14.45 6.45
CA VAL A 25 9.95 -15.63 5.74
C VAL A 25 10.40 -16.87 6.51
N SER A 26 9.45 -17.72 6.85
CA SER A 26 9.72 -19.03 7.43
C SER A 26 9.79 -20.09 6.33
N GLY A 27 10.62 -19.86 5.31
CA GLY A 27 10.88 -20.84 4.26
C GLY A 27 12.06 -21.70 4.59
N THR A 28 12.04 -22.96 4.19
CA THR A 28 13.14 -23.93 4.38
C THR A 28 14.16 -23.86 3.24
N SER A 29 13.88 -23.14 2.15
CA SER A 29 14.76 -22.96 1.00
C SER A 29 15.13 -21.50 0.77
N GLU A 30 16.28 -21.24 0.13
CA GLU A 30 16.73 -19.90 -0.25
C GLU A 30 15.75 -19.22 -1.23
N LEU A 31 15.07 -19.99 -2.08
CA LEU A 31 14.06 -19.49 -3.03
C LEU A 31 12.77 -19.04 -2.33
N GLU A 32 12.37 -19.71 -1.26
CA GLU A 32 11.22 -19.33 -0.45
C GLU A 32 11.50 -18.08 0.41
N ASN A 33 12.78 -17.71 0.56
CA ASN A 33 13.22 -16.52 1.29
C ASN A 33 13.42 -15.29 0.37
N LEU A 34 13.19 -15.41 -0.93
CA LEU A 34 13.15 -14.25 -1.83
C LEU A 34 11.83 -13.49 -1.64
N ILE A 35 11.89 -12.44 -0.86
CA ILE A 35 10.78 -11.51 -0.70
C ILE A 35 10.96 -10.41 -1.73
N ASP A 36 10.12 -10.40 -2.74
CA ASP A 36 10.06 -9.28 -3.67
C ASP A 36 9.29 -8.14 -3.01
N SER A 37 9.99 -7.05 -2.71
CA SER A 37 9.42 -5.86 -2.10
C SER A 37 9.17 -4.82 -3.19
N ASP A 38 8.15 -5.07 -4.04
CA ASP A 38 7.77 -4.17 -5.13
C ASP A 38 7.18 -2.85 -4.66
N SER A 39 6.74 -2.78 -3.42
CA SER A 39 6.10 -1.59 -2.87
C SER A 39 7.08 -0.65 -2.17
N SER A 40 6.93 0.66 -2.40
CA SER A 40 7.68 1.66 -1.65
C SER A 40 7.11 1.83 -0.23
N PRO A 41 7.96 1.95 0.80
CA PRO A 41 7.49 2.25 2.16
C PRO A 41 6.82 3.63 2.21
N VAL A 42 5.77 3.74 3.01
CA VAL A 42 5.09 5.01 3.29
C VAL A 42 5.46 5.46 4.69
N VAL A 43 5.88 6.72 4.85
CA VAL A 43 6.28 7.28 6.15
C VAL A 43 5.30 8.36 6.55
N GLU A 44 4.69 8.21 7.72
CA GLU A 44 3.81 9.22 8.31
C GLU A 44 3.85 9.15 9.83
N GLY A 45 3.96 10.31 10.48
CA GLY A 45 3.89 10.42 11.95
C GLY A 45 4.98 9.65 12.70
N GLY A 46 6.16 9.44 12.12
CA GLY A 46 7.24 8.65 12.74
C GLY A 46 7.07 7.13 12.61
N LEU A 47 6.05 6.70 11.89
CA LEU A 47 5.80 5.30 11.55
C LEU A 47 6.11 5.03 10.08
N VAL A 48 6.59 3.83 9.79
CA VAL A 48 6.82 3.33 8.43
C VAL A 48 5.85 2.18 8.17
N TYR A 49 5.10 2.31 7.10
CA TYR A 49 4.14 1.32 6.63
C TYR A 49 4.73 0.61 5.44
N THR A 50 4.89 -0.71 5.52
CA THR A 50 5.43 -1.54 4.45
C THR A 50 4.49 -2.71 4.17
N ILE A 51 4.43 -3.13 2.93
CA ILE A 51 3.67 -4.29 2.50
C ILE A 51 4.44 -5.04 1.42
N ASN A 52 4.33 -6.36 1.42
CA ASN A 52 5.00 -7.22 0.46
C ASN A 52 3.98 -8.14 -0.21
N TYR A 53 4.30 -8.57 -1.42
CA TYR A 53 3.58 -9.67 -2.05
C TYR A 53 3.86 -10.99 -1.30
N GLN A 54 2.82 -11.79 -1.05
CA GLN A 54 2.88 -13.03 -0.25
C GLN A 54 3.51 -12.87 1.15
N GLY A 55 3.37 -11.69 1.74
CA GLY A 55 4.00 -11.36 3.00
C GLY A 55 3.05 -10.75 4.00
N LYS A 56 3.46 -9.62 4.56
CA LYS A 56 2.74 -8.92 5.62
C LYS A 56 2.66 -7.43 5.35
N LEU A 57 1.57 -6.83 5.79
CA LEU A 57 1.51 -5.41 6.08
C LEU A 57 2.15 -5.19 7.45
N ASN A 58 3.16 -4.34 7.55
CA ASN A 58 3.86 -4.04 8.79
C ASN A 58 3.81 -2.56 9.09
N ILE A 59 3.70 -2.23 10.36
CA ILE A 59 3.91 -0.88 10.89
C ILE A 59 5.16 -0.92 11.77
N PHE A 60 6.12 -0.10 11.40
CA PHE A 60 7.40 0.01 12.07
C PHE A 60 7.52 1.39 12.72
N ASP A 61 7.90 1.43 14.01
CA ASP A 61 8.15 2.66 14.76
C ASP A 61 9.64 3.02 14.65
N ILE A 62 9.93 4.17 14.03
CA ILE A 62 11.31 4.65 13.79
C ILE A 62 12.02 4.94 15.12
N ALA A 63 11.33 5.52 16.10
CA ALA A 63 11.93 5.89 17.37
C ALA A 63 12.22 4.66 18.25
N GLN A 64 11.31 3.70 18.25
CA GLN A 64 11.46 2.43 18.99
C GLN A 64 12.31 1.40 18.23
N LYS A 65 12.58 1.63 16.95
CA LYS A 65 13.36 0.73 16.08
C LYS A 65 12.80 -0.70 16.05
N ARG A 66 11.47 -0.86 16.05
CA ARG A 66 10.81 -2.17 16.03
C ARG A 66 9.47 -2.13 15.30
N SER A 67 9.05 -3.30 14.82
CA SER A 67 7.67 -3.49 14.36
C SER A 67 6.72 -3.38 15.56
N VAL A 68 5.65 -2.60 15.40
CA VAL A 68 4.62 -2.41 16.42
C VAL A 68 3.31 -3.11 16.07
N TRP A 69 3.14 -3.50 14.82
CA TRP A 69 1.97 -4.23 14.34
C TRP A 69 2.24 -4.90 13.00
N SER A 70 1.58 -6.04 12.76
CA SER A 70 1.61 -6.73 11.48
C SER A 70 0.29 -7.43 11.19
N TYR A 71 -0.01 -7.58 9.89
CA TYR A 71 -1.21 -8.25 9.39
C TYR A 71 -0.86 -9.09 8.16
N ASP A 72 -1.30 -10.35 8.12
CA ASP A 72 -1.07 -11.25 7.00
C ASP A 72 -1.92 -10.83 5.80
N THR A 73 -1.27 -10.40 4.73
CA THR A 73 -1.90 -9.94 3.49
C THR A 73 -0.88 -9.95 2.35
N SER A 74 -1.35 -9.78 1.13
CA SER A 74 -0.51 -9.75 -0.06
C SER A 74 -0.89 -8.56 -0.93
N SER A 75 0.08 -7.73 -1.30
CA SER A 75 -0.13 -6.61 -2.20
C SER A 75 1.13 -6.32 -3.02
N PHE A 76 0.92 -5.88 -4.27
CA PHE A 76 1.97 -5.35 -5.14
C PHE A 76 2.18 -3.85 -4.96
N TYR A 77 1.28 -3.16 -4.24
CA TYR A 77 1.24 -1.71 -4.17
C TYR A 77 1.46 -1.19 -2.77
N SER A 78 2.08 -0.03 -2.68
CA SER A 78 2.24 0.68 -1.42
C SER A 78 0.89 0.96 -0.75
N PRO A 79 0.81 0.85 0.58
CA PRO A 79 -0.40 1.23 1.29
C PRO A 79 -0.64 2.74 1.21
N VAL A 80 -1.90 3.16 1.43
CA VAL A 80 -2.27 4.57 1.47
C VAL A 80 -2.67 4.95 2.87
N VAL A 81 -2.01 5.95 3.45
CA VAL A 81 -2.37 6.52 4.75
C VAL A 81 -3.16 7.79 4.52
N MET A 82 -4.41 7.85 5.00
CA MET A 82 -5.24 9.03 4.88
C MET A 82 -6.40 9.01 5.88
N ARG A 83 -6.78 10.20 6.38
CA ARG A 83 -7.96 10.39 7.26
C ARG A 83 -8.03 9.40 8.44
N GLY A 84 -6.88 9.07 9.04
CA GLY A 84 -6.80 8.13 10.17
C GLY A 84 -7.02 6.66 9.78
N LYS A 85 -6.91 6.35 8.50
CA LYS A 85 -7.01 5.00 7.93
C LYS A 85 -5.74 4.59 7.22
N LEU A 86 -5.42 3.31 7.33
CA LEU A 86 -4.43 2.62 6.51
C LEU A 86 -5.19 1.76 5.51
N LEU A 87 -5.02 2.05 4.23
CA LEU A 87 -5.75 1.44 3.12
C LEU A 87 -4.80 0.59 2.29
N VAL A 88 -5.23 -0.62 1.95
CA VAL A 88 -4.46 -1.60 1.18
C VAL A 88 -5.29 -2.11 0.02
N VAL A 89 -4.67 -2.18 -1.15
CA VAL A 89 -5.21 -2.91 -2.30
C VAL A 89 -4.54 -4.27 -2.32
N GLU A 90 -5.29 -5.31 -2.03
CA GLU A 90 -4.75 -6.68 -2.04
C GLU A 90 -4.49 -7.18 -3.47
N ALA A 91 -3.65 -8.20 -3.60
CA ALA A 91 -3.26 -8.78 -4.90
C ALA A 91 -4.46 -9.33 -5.70
N ASP A 92 -5.53 -9.73 -5.04
CA ASP A 92 -6.78 -10.17 -5.64
C ASP A 92 -7.79 -9.04 -5.90
N SER A 93 -7.37 -7.80 -5.69
CA SER A 93 -8.17 -6.58 -5.89
C SER A 93 -9.21 -6.29 -4.81
N ARG A 94 -9.20 -6.97 -3.68
CA ARG A 94 -9.93 -6.49 -2.50
C ARG A 94 -9.27 -5.22 -1.97
N ILE A 95 -10.08 -4.36 -1.36
CA ILE A 95 -9.57 -3.16 -0.70
C ILE A 95 -9.89 -3.28 0.77
N LYS A 96 -8.86 -3.21 1.62
CA LYS A 96 -9.00 -3.26 3.07
C LYS A 96 -8.63 -1.93 3.72
N SER A 97 -9.29 -1.63 4.79
CA SER A 97 -9.04 -0.45 5.62
C SER A 97 -8.85 -0.84 7.07
N PHE A 98 -7.80 -0.32 7.67
CA PHE A 98 -7.52 -0.45 9.10
C PHE A 98 -7.60 0.93 9.77
N SER A 99 -8.09 0.97 10.98
CA SER A 99 -8.05 2.16 11.82
C SER A 99 -6.63 2.39 12.33
N LEU A 100 -6.03 3.55 12.10
CA LEU A 100 -4.72 3.86 12.68
C LEU A 100 -4.75 4.02 14.21
N LYS A 101 -5.93 4.21 14.80
CA LYS A 101 -6.09 4.34 16.25
C LYS A 101 -6.14 2.99 16.96
N SER A 102 -6.91 2.03 16.44
CA SER A 102 -7.10 0.71 17.07
C SER A 102 -6.31 -0.41 16.39
N LEU A 103 -5.81 -0.17 15.17
CA LEU A 103 -5.15 -1.14 14.30
C LEU A 103 -6.07 -2.34 13.92
N GLU A 104 -7.38 -2.15 14.07
CA GLU A 104 -8.39 -3.11 13.69
C GLU A 104 -8.90 -2.83 12.27
N GLU A 105 -9.32 -3.89 11.60
CA GLU A 105 -10.00 -3.77 10.31
C GLU A 105 -11.29 -2.96 10.46
N SER A 106 -11.45 -1.93 9.65
CA SER A 106 -12.61 -1.05 9.67
C SER A 106 -13.66 -1.47 8.65
N TRP A 107 -13.20 -1.88 7.48
CA TRP A 107 -14.03 -2.38 6.40
C TRP A 107 -13.18 -3.11 5.36
N THR A 108 -13.81 -4.04 4.64
CA THR A 108 -13.30 -4.67 3.43
C THR A 108 -14.30 -4.45 2.30
N ASN A 109 -13.81 -4.03 1.13
CA ASN A 109 -14.60 -3.90 -0.09
C ASN A 109 -14.18 -5.01 -1.06
N GLU A 110 -15.11 -5.91 -1.38
CA GLU A 110 -14.93 -7.03 -2.32
C GLU A 110 -15.57 -6.79 -3.69
N ASP A 111 -16.18 -5.63 -3.93
CA ASP A 111 -16.84 -5.27 -5.21
C ASP A 111 -15.86 -5.30 -6.39
N TYR A 112 -14.56 -5.23 -6.09
CA TYR A 112 -13.48 -5.21 -7.08
C TYR A 112 -12.71 -6.53 -7.20
N LEU A 113 -13.17 -7.59 -6.56
CA LEU A 113 -12.48 -8.88 -6.60
C LEU A 113 -12.15 -9.29 -8.05
N ASN A 114 -10.89 -9.63 -8.29
CA ASN A 114 -10.34 -10.02 -9.60
C ASN A 114 -10.46 -8.96 -10.70
N ARG A 115 -10.61 -7.68 -10.37
CA ARG A 115 -10.68 -6.60 -11.37
C ARG A 115 -9.33 -6.03 -11.78
N GLY A 116 -8.21 -6.59 -11.33
CA GLY A 116 -6.88 -6.12 -11.71
C GLY A 116 -6.73 -4.62 -11.40
N LEU A 117 -6.92 -4.27 -10.12
CA LEU A 117 -6.80 -2.88 -9.68
C LEU A 117 -5.36 -2.38 -9.82
N SER A 118 -5.20 -1.10 -10.14
CA SER A 118 -3.91 -0.40 -10.11
C SER A 118 -3.51 -0.05 -8.68
N ASN A 119 -2.37 0.63 -8.52
CA ASN A 119 -2.09 1.32 -7.26
C ASN A 119 -3.19 2.34 -6.92
N ALA A 120 -3.39 2.55 -5.63
CA ALA A 120 -4.31 3.57 -5.12
C ALA A 120 -3.57 4.84 -4.71
N VAL A 121 -4.24 5.99 -4.80
CA VAL A 121 -3.72 7.28 -4.33
C VAL A 121 -4.78 8.06 -3.58
N SER A 122 -4.33 8.87 -2.63
CA SER A 122 -5.17 9.87 -1.96
C SER A 122 -5.29 11.11 -2.85
N TYR A 123 -6.52 11.52 -3.17
CA TYR A 123 -6.79 12.74 -3.91
C TYR A 123 -8.11 13.40 -3.47
N LYS A 124 -8.01 14.67 -3.08
CA LYS A 124 -9.18 15.48 -2.60
C LYS A 124 -10.03 14.75 -1.54
N GLY A 125 -9.36 14.07 -0.61
CA GLY A 125 -10.02 13.39 0.50
C GLY A 125 -10.63 12.02 0.18
N ASN A 126 -10.53 11.55 -1.07
CA ASN A 126 -10.97 10.22 -1.50
C ASN A 126 -9.79 9.33 -1.89
N LEU A 127 -10.01 8.03 -1.89
CA LEU A 127 -9.14 7.03 -2.48
C LEU A 127 -9.46 6.89 -3.96
N ILE A 128 -8.47 7.03 -4.82
CA ILE A 128 -8.62 6.89 -6.28
C ILE A 128 -7.84 5.66 -6.73
N ILE A 129 -8.48 4.85 -7.57
CA ILE A 129 -7.91 3.61 -8.08
C ILE A 129 -8.40 3.33 -9.50
N GLY A 130 -7.59 2.69 -10.33
CA GLY A 130 -7.94 2.25 -11.66
C GLY A 130 -8.20 0.75 -11.75
N ASP A 131 -8.82 0.29 -12.83
CA ASP A 131 -9.04 -1.12 -13.10
C ASP A 131 -8.60 -1.55 -14.51
N PHE A 132 -8.62 -2.88 -14.75
CA PHE A 132 -8.21 -3.46 -16.03
C PHE A 132 -9.14 -3.11 -17.21
N GLU A 133 -10.35 -2.69 -16.94
CA GLU A 133 -11.27 -2.21 -17.98
C GLU A 133 -11.04 -0.73 -18.34
N GLY A 134 -10.16 -0.01 -17.63
CA GLY A 134 -9.87 1.40 -17.88
C GLY A 134 -10.83 2.35 -17.17
N TYR A 135 -11.51 1.90 -16.13
CA TYR A 135 -12.26 2.78 -15.23
C TYR A 135 -11.38 3.29 -14.11
N MET A 136 -11.57 4.54 -13.77
CA MET A 136 -11.14 5.13 -12.51
C MET A 136 -12.32 5.12 -11.53
N HIS A 137 -12.08 4.63 -10.33
CA HIS A 137 -13.04 4.58 -9.23
C HIS A 137 -12.65 5.57 -8.14
N ILE A 138 -13.66 6.20 -7.55
CA ILE A 138 -13.54 7.13 -6.43
C ILE A 138 -14.22 6.47 -5.24
N ILE A 139 -13.45 6.24 -4.18
CA ILE A 139 -13.89 5.49 -3.01
C ILE A 139 -13.81 6.39 -1.78
N ASP A 140 -14.87 6.43 -0.99
CA ASP A 140 -14.84 7.08 0.31
C ASP A 140 -13.99 6.26 1.30
N PRO A 141 -12.88 6.80 1.82
CA PRO A 141 -11.96 6.04 2.68
C PRO A 141 -12.54 5.69 4.04
N LEU A 142 -13.63 6.34 4.47
CA LEU A 142 -14.24 6.07 5.77
C LEU A 142 -15.21 4.90 5.71
N SER A 143 -15.97 4.77 4.62
CA SER A 143 -16.99 3.73 4.45
C SER A 143 -16.60 2.59 3.50
N GLY A 144 -15.56 2.79 2.68
CA GLY A 144 -15.19 1.86 1.61
C GLY A 144 -16.12 1.85 0.40
N LYS A 145 -17.14 2.70 0.38
CA LYS A 145 -18.13 2.74 -0.70
C LYS A 145 -17.62 3.50 -1.92
N THR A 146 -17.94 2.99 -3.09
CA THR A 146 -17.72 3.71 -4.36
C THR A 146 -18.66 4.88 -4.44
N VAL A 147 -18.11 6.10 -4.48
CA VAL A 147 -18.87 7.35 -4.59
C VAL A 147 -18.85 7.93 -6.01
N GLY A 148 -18.05 7.36 -6.90
CA GLY A 148 -18.01 7.73 -8.30
C GLY A 148 -17.12 6.81 -9.13
N ARG A 149 -17.36 6.79 -10.43
CA ARG A 149 -16.49 6.12 -11.39
C ARG A 149 -16.53 6.84 -12.74
N LYS A 150 -15.43 6.74 -13.47
CA LYS A 150 -15.35 7.32 -14.82
C LYS A 150 -14.49 6.42 -15.73
N LYS A 151 -15.01 6.10 -16.90
CA LYS A 151 -14.25 5.45 -17.97
C LYS A 151 -13.26 6.47 -18.53
N LEU A 152 -11.96 6.16 -18.46
CA LEU A 152 -10.89 7.02 -18.94
C LEU A 152 -10.21 6.46 -20.19
N SER A 153 -10.10 5.13 -20.26
CA SER A 153 -9.43 4.43 -21.37
C SER A 153 -10.20 3.19 -21.79
N LYS A 154 -9.84 2.64 -22.95
CA LYS A 154 -10.24 1.29 -23.40
C LYS A 154 -9.24 0.22 -22.98
N ARG A 155 -8.11 0.64 -22.40
CA ARG A 155 -7.01 -0.21 -21.93
C ARG A 155 -6.98 -0.23 -20.40
N PRO A 156 -6.34 -1.22 -19.79
CA PRO A 156 -6.11 -1.25 -18.34
C PRO A 156 -5.46 0.02 -17.83
N ILE A 157 -5.89 0.50 -16.69
CA ILE A 157 -5.16 1.55 -15.97
C ILE A 157 -3.97 0.91 -15.27
N LYS A 158 -2.77 1.32 -15.68
CA LYS A 158 -1.53 0.77 -15.17
C LYS A 158 -1.10 1.43 -13.86
N THR A 159 -1.18 2.76 -13.81
CA THR A 159 -0.80 3.51 -12.60
C THR A 159 -1.53 4.85 -12.51
N ILE A 160 -1.73 5.29 -11.28
CA ILE A 160 -2.29 6.59 -10.94
C ILE A 160 -1.33 7.29 -9.97
N PHE A 161 -1.11 8.58 -10.16
CA PHE A 161 -0.37 9.41 -9.21
C PHE A 161 -0.95 10.82 -9.15
N SER A 162 -0.75 11.48 -8.02
CA SER A 162 -1.19 12.86 -7.81
C SER A 162 0.02 13.77 -7.62
N ARG A 163 0.00 14.95 -8.26
CA ARG A 163 1.04 15.97 -8.09
C ARG A 163 0.43 17.36 -8.28
N SER A 164 0.76 18.29 -7.37
CA SER A 164 0.35 19.69 -7.47
C SER A 164 -1.16 19.87 -7.76
N ASN A 165 -2.00 19.18 -7.02
CA ASN A 165 -3.48 19.19 -7.15
C ASN A 165 -4.03 18.65 -8.49
N ASN A 166 -3.21 17.97 -9.27
CA ASN A 166 -3.61 17.24 -10.48
C ASN A 166 -3.53 15.73 -10.25
N LEU A 167 -4.40 15.01 -10.93
CA LEU A 167 -4.40 13.55 -10.97
C LEU A 167 -3.96 13.11 -12.37
N TYR A 168 -2.98 12.25 -12.40
CA TYR A 168 -2.45 11.66 -13.64
C TYR A 168 -2.78 10.18 -13.66
N VAL A 169 -3.28 9.72 -14.79
CA VAL A 169 -3.67 8.33 -15.02
C VAL A 169 -2.91 7.84 -16.25
N VAL A 170 -2.23 6.71 -16.11
CA VAL A 170 -1.48 6.07 -17.19
C VAL A 170 -2.14 4.73 -17.47
N ASP A 171 -2.48 4.50 -18.74
CA ASP A 171 -2.96 3.22 -19.26
C ASP A 171 -1.84 2.44 -19.96
N GLU A 172 -2.12 1.21 -20.36
CA GLU A 172 -1.21 0.37 -21.15
C GLU A 172 -1.12 0.80 -22.62
#